data_d5e26ff59ad81d604af9275b5d9f43ef
#
_entry.id   d5e26ff59ad81d604af9275b5d9f43ef
#
_cell.length_a   1.000
_cell.length_b   1.000
_cell.length_c   1.000
_cell.angle_alpha   90.00
_cell.angle_beta   90.00
_cell.angle_gamma   90.00
#
_symmetry.space_group_name_H-M   'P 1'
#
loop_
_entity.id
_entity.type
_entity.pdbx_description
1 polymer ?
#
loop_
_entity_poly.entity_id
_entity_poly.type
_entity_poly.pdbx_seq_one_letter_code
_entity_poly.pdbx_strand_id
1 'polypeptide(L)'
;VYRRRKLPLGPGSLQLFIEHDPNHNYFTLREDYQSEFEKVCLFDLLLNNADRKGGHILQDAAGKIWLIDHGLCFHLEYKLRTVIWDFAGKPIPASLVADISRLLFQLEEPSNDIHDQLGTLISPVEIKSIQMRITRLIESPIYPFPQGKNRPYPWPPI
;
A
#
# COMPACT_ATOMS: atom_id res chain seq x y z
N VAL A 1 -4.53 13.77 2.27
CA VAL A 1 -5.58 13.80 3.32
C VAL A 1 -5.31 14.96 4.26
N TYR A 2 -6.27 15.85 4.43
CA TYR A 2 -6.16 16.98 5.35
C TYR A 2 -6.98 16.70 6.61
N ARG A 3 -6.37 16.76 7.80
CA ARG A 3 -7.08 16.65 9.07
C ARG A 3 -7.42 18.03 9.62
N ARG A 4 -8.70 18.33 9.87
CA ARG A 4 -9.14 19.48 10.67
C ARG A 4 -9.50 19.06 12.08
N ARG A 5 -8.96 19.75 13.08
CA ARG A 5 -9.13 19.42 14.50
C ARG A 5 -10.51 19.78 15.11
N LYS A 6 -11.30 20.64 14.47
CA LYS A 6 -12.65 21.03 14.97
C LYS A 6 -13.59 21.23 13.79
N LEU A 7 -14.45 20.28 13.58
CA LEU A 7 -15.64 20.39 12.75
C LEU A 7 -16.87 20.29 13.67
N PRO A 8 -18.05 20.81 13.27
CA PRO A 8 -19.28 20.75 14.09
C PRO A 8 -19.64 19.33 14.55
N LEU A 9 -19.24 18.32 13.79
CA LEU A 9 -19.51 16.90 14.05
C LEU A 9 -18.30 16.14 14.61
N GLY A 10 -17.22 16.83 15.03
CA GLY A 10 -16.00 16.22 15.53
C GLY A 10 -14.86 16.14 14.51
N PRO A 11 -13.78 15.38 14.81
CA PRO A 11 -12.65 15.25 13.91
C PRO A 11 -13.03 14.46 12.66
N GLY A 12 -12.58 14.93 11.50
CA GLY A 12 -12.83 14.29 10.21
C GLY A 12 -11.61 14.37 9.31
N SER A 13 -11.67 13.71 8.15
CA SER A 13 -10.68 13.81 7.09
C SER A 13 -11.28 14.43 5.84
N LEU A 14 -10.50 15.25 5.15
CA LEU A 14 -10.81 15.76 3.82
C LEU A 14 -9.83 15.13 2.83
N GLN A 15 -10.37 14.52 1.77
CA GLN A 15 -9.61 13.86 0.73
C GLN A 15 -9.83 14.56 -0.60
N LEU A 16 -8.78 14.67 -1.43
CA LEU A 16 -8.92 15.15 -2.80
C LEU A 16 -9.85 14.21 -3.56
N PHE A 17 -10.88 14.76 -4.20
CA PHE A 17 -11.71 14.00 -5.13
C PHE A 17 -10.92 13.80 -6.43
N ILE A 18 -10.85 12.56 -6.90
CA ILE A 18 -10.24 12.20 -8.18
C ILE A 18 -11.35 11.94 -9.18
N GLU A 19 -11.44 12.81 -10.18
CA GLU A 19 -12.31 12.57 -11.34
C GLU A 19 -11.75 11.42 -12.17
N HIS A 20 -12.53 10.38 -12.37
CA HIS A 20 -12.11 9.14 -13.01
C HIS A 20 -13.28 8.48 -13.76
N ASP A 21 -12.98 7.61 -14.72
CA ASP A 21 -13.98 6.75 -15.35
C ASP A 21 -14.32 5.59 -14.39
N PRO A 22 -15.58 5.44 -13.95
CA PRO A 22 -16.00 4.36 -13.06
C PRO A 22 -15.87 2.96 -13.66
N ASN A 23 -15.72 2.85 -14.98
CA ASN A 23 -15.46 1.58 -15.66
C ASN A 23 -13.99 1.16 -15.58
N HIS A 24 -13.08 2.08 -15.25
CA HIS A 24 -11.67 1.80 -15.06
C HIS A 24 -11.39 1.35 -13.62
N ASN A 25 -10.78 0.18 -13.50
CA ASN A 25 -10.34 -0.40 -12.23
C ASN A 25 -9.15 -1.33 -12.48
N TYR A 26 -8.60 -1.96 -11.44
CA TYR A 26 -7.47 -2.87 -11.59
C TYR A 26 -7.62 -3.87 -12.75
N PHE A 27 -8.77 -4.54 -12.85
CA PHE A 27 -8.97 -5.62 -13.81
C PHE A 27 -9.00 -5.15 -15.27
N THR A 28 -9.40 -3.91 -15.51
CA THR A 28 -9.41 -3.30 -16.85
C THR A 28 -8.11 -2.64 -17.22
N LEU A 29 -7.26 -2.26 -16.23
CA LEU A 29 -6.04 -1.48 -16.43
C LEU A 29 -4.76 -2.33 -16.33
N ARG A 30 -4.81 -3.54 -15.78
CA ARG A 30 -3.64 -4.30 -15.36
C ARG A 30 -2.64 -4.63 -16.48
N GLU A 31 -3.11 -4.77 -17.71
CA GLU A 31 -2.24 -5.09 -18.86
C GLU A 31 -1.43 -3.89 -19.31
N ASP A 32 -2.04 -2.69 -19.27
CA ASP A 32 -1.41 -1.44 -19.73
C ASP A 32 -0.53 -0.76 -18.67
N TYR A 33 -0.75 -1.06 -17.38
CA TYR A 33 -0.10 -0.39 -16.25
C TYR A 33 0.75 -1.35 -15.37
N GLN A 34 1.39 -2.35 -15.97
CA GLN A 34 2.12 -3.38 -15.21
C GLN A 34 3.18 -2.80 -14.27
N SER A 35 4.00 -1.84 -14.73
CA SER A 35 5.04 -1.22 -13.90
C SER A 35 4.47 -0.43 -12.72
N GLU A 36 3.31 0.20 -12.89
CA GLU A 36 2.63 0.89 -11.80
C GLU A 36 2.06 -0.12 -10.79
N PHE A 37 1.51 -1.23 -11.28
CA PHE A 37 0.95 -2.26 -10.39
C PHE A 37 2.01 -3.09 -9.67
N GLU A 38 3.24 -3.20 -10.19
CA GLU A 38 4.38 -3.71 -9.42
C GLU A 38 4.63 -2.85 -8.17
N LYS A 39 4.61 -1.52 -8.32
CA LYS A 39 4.75 -0.58 -7.20
C LYS A 39 3.59 -0.70 -6.22
N VAL A 40 2.36 -0.80 -6.72
CA VAL A 40 1.16 -0.96 -5.88
C VAL A 40 1.20 -2.27 -5.11
N CYS A 41 1.60 -3.37 -5.76
CA CYS A 41 1.77 -4.67 -5.11
C CYS A 41 2.79 -4.57 -3.96
N LEU A 42 3.95 -3.97 -4.21
CA LEU A 42 4.98 -3.75 -3.19
C LEU A 42 4.44 -2.87 -2.05
N PHE A 43 3.75 -1.80 -2.37
CA PHE A 43 3.14 -0.89 -1.39
C PHE A 43 2.16 -1.63 -0.47
N ASP A 44 1.25 -2.44 -1.03
CA ASP A 44 0.29 -3.23 -0.24
C ASP A 44 1.00 -4.26 0.66
N LEU A 45 2.10 -4.87 0.19
CA LEU A 45 2.94 -5.76 0.99
C LEU A 45 3.57 -5.04 2.19
N LEU A 46 4.12 -3.84 1.98
CA LEU A 46 4.73 -3.04 3.04
C LEU A 46 3.71 -2.63 4.09
N LEU A 47 2.55 -2.16 3.66
CA LEU A 47 1.48 -1.70 4.54
C LEU A 47 0.66 -2.85 5.15
N ASN A 48 0.83 -4.08 4.65
CA ASN A 48 -0.02 -5.22 5.03
C ASN A 48 -1.50 -4.89 4.83
N ASN A 49 -1.84 -4.36 3.65
CA ASN A 49 -3.18 -3.89 3.33
C ASN A 49 -4.18 -5.06 3.32
N ALA A 50 -5.20 -4.99 4.15
CA ALA A 50 -6.17 -6.07 4.32
C ALA A 50 -7.41 -5.96 3.40
N ASP A 51 -7.48 -4.96 2.51
CA ASP A 51 -8.66 -4.76 1.66
C ASP A 51 -8.36 -4.00 0.36
N ARG A 52 -7.29 -4.35 -0.40
CA ARG A 52 -7.05 -3.78 -1.73
C ARG A 52 -7.99 -4.36 -2.75
N LYS A 53 -9.06 -3.64 -3.08
CA LYS A 53 -10.02 -3.98 -4.13
C LYS A 53 -9.62 -3.38 -5.48
N GLY A 54 -10.19 -3.92 -6.56
CA GLY A 54 -10.00 -3.36 -7.90
C GLY A 54 -10.49 -1.93 -8.02
N GLY A 55 -11.64 -1.61 -7.43
CA GLY A 55 -12.21 -0.26 -7.39
C GLY A 55 -11.49 0.74 -6.48
N HIS A 56 -10.50 0.30 -5.66
CA HIS A 56 -9.65 1.22 -4.90
C HIS A 56 -8.46 1.77 -5.73
N ILE A 57 -8.45 1.47 -7.02
CA ILE A 57 -7.48 1.96 -8.01
C ILE A 57 -8.24 2.79 -9.02
N LEU A 58 -7.92 4.07 -9.08
CA LEU A 58 -8.54 5.04 -9.95
C LEU A 58 -7.53 5.49 -11.01
N GLN A 59 -8.01 5.81 -12.20
CA GLN A 59 -7.22 6.44 -13.25
C GLN A 59 -7.84 7.80 -13.59
N ASP A 60 -7.03 8.87 -13.50
CA ASP A 60 -7.50 10.18 -13.92
C ASP A 60 -7.39 10.37 -15.44
N ALA A 61 -7.91 11.50 -15.93
CA ALA A 61 -7.91 11.85 -17.36
C ALA A 61 -6.50 11.98 -17.97
N ALA A 62 -5.47 12.16 -17.15
CA ALA A 62 -4.07 12.19 -17.59
C ALA A 62 -3.43 10.79 -17.62
N GLY A 63 -4.17 9.73 -17.27
CA GLY A 63 -3.67 8.36 -17.20
C GLY A 63 -2.92 8.04 -15.92
N LYS A 64 -2.90 8.94 -14.93
CA LYS A 64 -2.23 8.70 -13.65
C LYS A 64 -3.06 7.78 -12.77
N ILE A 65 -2.39 6.79 -12.18
CA ILE A 65 -2.98 5.87 -11.21
C ILE A 65 -2.98 6.49 -9.81
N TRP A 66 -4.13 6.40 -9.15
CA TRP A 66 -4.37 6.84 -7.79
C TRP A 66 -4.86 5.68 -6.95
N LEU A 67 -4.41 5.63 -5.70
CA LEU A 67 -4.83 4.62 -4.73
C LEU A 67 -5.67 5.28 -3.64
N ILE A 68 -6.80 4.68 -3.32
CA ILE A 68 -7.71 5.14 -2.27
C ILE A 68 -7.95 4.03 -1.24
N ASP A 69 -8.61 4.37 -0.16
CA ASP A 69 -9.07 3.48 0.92
C ASP A 69 -7.95 2.62 1.55
N HIS A 70 -7.10 3.28 2.33
CA HIS A 70 -6.02 2.64 3.10
C HIS A 70 -6.39 2.44 4.58
N GLY A 71 -7.69 2.33 4.88
CA GLY A 71 -8.19 2.26 6.26
C GLY A 71 -7.82 0.97 7.00
N LEU A 72 -7.50 -0.11 6.29
CA LEU A 72 -7.19 -1.42 6.87
C LEU A 72 -5.73 -1.81 6.62
N CYS A 73 -4.80 -0.93 7.01
CA CYS A 73 -3.36 -1.11 6.87
C CYS A 73 -2.66 -1.22 8.24
N PHE A 74 -1.38 -1.57 8.21
CA PHE A 74 -0.44 -1.56 9.35
C PHE A 74 -0.66 -2.64 10.42
N HIS A 75 -1.55 -3.60 10.22
CA HIS A 75 -1.75 -4.68 11.18
C HIS A 75 -0.45 -5.46 11.46
N LEU A 76 -0.22 -5.82 12.71
CA LEU A 76 0.99 -6.52 13.16
C LEU A 76 1.08 -7.94 12.59
N GLU A 77 -0.03 -8.68 12.64
CA GLU A 77 -0.13 -9.99 12.03
C GLU A 77 -0.34 -9.88 10.52
N TYR A 78 0.06 -10.90 9.78
CA TYR A 78 -0.18 -10.96 8.34
C TYR A 78 -1.68 -10.99 8.03
N LYS A 79 -2.17 -9.93 7.38
CA LYS A 79 -3.58 -9.74 7.01
C LYS A 79 -3.76 -9.38 5.54
N LEU A 80 -2.69 -9.38 4.76
CA LEU A 80 -2.73 -8.96 3.35
C LEU A 80 -3.85 -9.64 2.58
N ARG A 81 -4.73 -8.81 2.01
CA ARG A 81 -5.76 -9.19 1.04
C ARG A 81 -5.75 -8.18 -0.08
N THR A 82 -5.36 -8.62 -1.25
CA THR A 82 -5.24 -7.77 -2.44
C THR A 82 -5.74 -8.51 -3.66
N VAL A 83 -6.22 -7.79 -4.65
CA VAL A 83 -6.51 -8.35 -5.97
C VAL A 83 -5.26 -8.49 -6.84
N ILE A 84 -4.11 -7.89 -6.41
CA ILE A 84 -2.89 -7.80 -7.20
C ILE A 84 -1.94 -8.96 -6.86
N TRP A 85 -2.18 -10.13 -7.45
CA TRP A 85 -1.33 -11.31 -7.29
C TRP A 85 -0.59 -11.72 -8.58
N ASP A 86 -0.71 -10.93 -9.66
CA ASP A 86 -0.12 -11.21 -10.98
C ASP A 86 1.43 -11.24 -10.96
N PHE A 87 2.02 -10.67 -9.93
CA PHE A 87 3.48 -10.64 -9.74
C PHE A 87 4.01 -11.73 -8.82
N ALA A 88 3.15 -12.53 -8.18
CA ALA A 88 3.57 -13.58 -7.23
C ALA A 88 4.63 -14.52 -7.86
N GLY A 89 5.74 -14.71 -7.15
CA GLY A 89 6.87 -15.51 -7.62
C GLY A 89 7.82 -14.79 -8.58
N LYS A 90 7.51 -13.58 -9.05
CA LYS A 90 8.40 -12.79 -9.91
C LYS A 90 9.39 -11.98 -9.05
N PRO A 91 10.59 -11.67 -9.59
CA PRO A 91 11.56 -10.82 -8.90
C PRO A 91 11.01 -9.39 -8.76
N ILE A 92 11.25 -8.76 -7.63
CA ILE A 92 10.98 -7.33 -7.42
C ILE A 92 12.04 -6.54 -8.19
N PRO A 93 11.67 -5.55 -9.01
CA PRO A 93 12.61 -4.71 -9.75
C PRO A 93 13.67 -4.09 -8.83
N ALA A 94 14.95 -4.10 -9.26
CA ALA A 94 16.06 -3.59 -8.46
C ALA A 94 15.88 -2.12 -8.03
N SER A 95 15.24 -1.30 -8.85
CA SER A 95 14.88 0.09 -8.49
C SER A 95 13.95 0.14 -7.29
N LEU A 96 12.94 -0.72 -7.24
CA LEU A 96 12.01 -0.80 -6.12
C LEU A 96 12.68 -1.36 -4.85
N VAL A 97 13.59 -2.31 -5.00
CA VAL A 97 14.41 -2.80 -3.87
C VAL A 97 15.27 -1.66 -3.30
N ALA A 98 15.87 -0.83 -4.16
CA ALA A 98 16.63 0.35 -3.73
C ALA A 98 15.74 1.37 -3.02
N ASP A 99 14.51 1.59 -3.49
CA ASP A 99 13.56 2.52 -2.86
C ASP A 99 13.14 2.05 -1.47
N ILE A 100 12.81 0.76 -1.30
CA ILE A 100 12.45 0.24 0.03
C ILE A 100 13.65 0.16 0.98
N SER A 101 14.88 -0.03 0.46
CA SER A 101 16.11 0.04 1.28
C SER A 101 16.32 1.45 1.82
N ARG A 102 16.09 2.46 0.99
CA ARG A 102 16.14 3.87 1.42
C ARG A 102 15.06 4.18 2.46
N LEU A 103 13.84 3.66 2.26
CA LEU A 103 12.76 3.80 3.23
C LEU A 103 13.11 3.13 4.56
N LEU A 104 13.72 1.93 4.54
CA LEU A 104 14.17 1.24 5.75
C LEU A 104 15.15 2.12 6.55
N PHE A 105 16.17 2.64 5.88
CA PHE A 105 17.15 3.55 6.50
C PHE A 105 16.46 4.76 7.15
N GLN A 106 15.51 5.37 6.46
CA GLN A 106 14.76 6.52 7.00
C GLN A 106 13.87 6.16 8.20
N LEU A 107 13.33 4.94 8.23
CA LEU A 107 12.52 4.46 9.36
C LEU A 107 13.37 4.00 10.56
N GLU A 108 14.64 3.65 10.34
CA GLU A 108 15.57 3.26 11.41
C GLU A 108 16.25 4.47 12.06
N GLU A 109 16.28 5.61 11.38
CA GLU A 109 16.89 6.85 11.88
C GLU A 109 15.85 7.68 12.68
N PRO A 110 15.96 7.75 14.03
CA PRO A 110 14.95 8.39 14.88
C PRO A 110 14.79 9.90 14.65
N SER A 111 15.77 10.55 14.03
CA SER A 111 15.73 11.99 13.71
C SER A 111 15.21 12.27 12.29
N ASN A 112 14.73 11.25 11.59
CA ASN A 112 14.23 11.41 10.23
C ASN A 112 12.77 11.85 10.22
N ASP A 113 12.44 12.83 9.38
CA ASP A 113 11.09 13.38 9.23
C ASP A 113 10.01 12.29 8.97
N ILE A 114 10.35 11.26 8.20
CA ILE A 114 9.40 10.17 7.90
C ILE A 114 9.12 9.34 9.15
N HIS A 115 10.15 9.00 9.94
CA HIS A 115 9.98 8.29 11.21
C HIS A 115 9.09 9.10 12.16
N ASP A 116 9.39 10.38 12.34
CA ASP A 116 8.63 11.25 13.24
C ASP A 116 7.19 11.46 12.79
N GLN A 117 6.97 11.72 11.50
CA GLN A 117 5.63 11.87 10.94
C GLN A 117 4.79 10.60 11.10
N LEU A 118 5.34 9.42 10.80
CA LEU A 118 4.65 8.15 11.03
C LEU A 118 4.37 7.91 12.50
N GLY A 119 5.31 8.23 13.40
CA GLY A 119 5.15 8.10 14.84
C GLY A 119 4.00 8.93 15.44
N THR A 120 3.55 9.99 14.73
CA THR A 120 2.33 10.73 15.10
C THR A 120 1.04 10.05 14.68
N LEU A 121 1.09 9.06 13.78
CA LEU A 121 -0.07 8.45 13.11
C LEU A 121 -0.29 7.00 13.52
N ILE A 122 0.80 6.24 13.68
CA ILE A 122 0.80 4.82 14.02
C ILE A 122 1.76 4.55 15.18
N SER A 123 1.59 3.41 15.85
CA SER A 123 2.39 3.05 17.02
C SER A 123 3.82 2.61 16.63
N PRO A 124 4.79 2.70 17.55
CA PRO A 124 6.16 2.19 17.32
C PRO A 124 6.20 0.71 16.92
N VAL A 125 5.27 -0.10 17.42
CA VAL A 125 5.20 -1.53 17.08
C VAL A 125 4.75 -1.74 15.63
N GLU A 126 3.85 -0.89 15.13
CA GLU A 126 3.42 -0.91 13.73
C GLU A 126 4.55 -0.46 12.81
N ILE A 127 5.30 0.60 13.17
CA ILE A 127 6.52 1.02 12.45
C ILE A 127 7.53 -0.13 12.40
N LYS A 128 7.79 -0.78 13.54
CA LYS A 128 8.70 -1.94 13.59
C LYS A 128 8.24 -3.07 12.68
N SER A 129 6.94 -3.30 12.57
CA SER A 129 6.38 -4.31 11.67
C SER A 129 6.59 -3.96 10.19
N ILE A 130 6.54 -2.67 9.82
CA ILE A 130 6.90 -2.22 8.46
C ILE A 130 8.39 -2.51 8.21
N GLN A 131 9.27 -2.11 9.12
CA GLN A 131 10.72 -2.37 9.00
C GLN A 131 11.01 -3.86 8.79
N MET A 132 10.37 -4.74 9.55
CA MET A 132 10.54 -6.20 9.41
C MET A 132 10.05 -6.72 8.05
N ARG A 133 8.96 -6.19 7.51
CA ARG A 133 8.47 -6.56 6.17
C ARG A 133 9.43 -6.11 5.08
N ILE A 134 9.96 -4.87 5.19
CA ILE A 134 10.96 -4.35 4.26
C ILE A 134 12.22 -5.22 4.28
N THR A 135 12.76 -5.51 5.46
CA THR A 135 13.97 -6.35 5.60
C THR A 135 13.80 -7.69 4.90
N ARG A 136 12.68 -8.38 5.11
CA ARG A 136 12.39 -9.67 4.44
C ARG A 136 12.33 -9.55 2.92
N LEU A 137 11.78 -8.45 2.39
CA LEU A 137 11.69 -8.23 0.94
C LEU A 137 13.04 -7.84 0.34
N ILE A 138 13.95 -7.23 1.11
CA ILE A 138 15.33 -6.98 0.68
C ILE A 138 16.15 -8.28 0.68
N GLU A 139 16.00 -9.10 1.72
CA GLU A 139 16.70 -10.39 1.84
C GLU A 139 16.25 -11.39 0.77
N SER A 140 15.00 -11.36 0.37
CA SER A 140 14.43 -12.20 -0.69
C SER A 140 13.55 -11.35 -1.61
N PRO A 141 14.13 -10.70 -2.64
CA PRO A 141 13.45 -9.74 -3.49
C PRO A 141 12.54 -10.41 -4.52
N ILE A 142 11.58 -11.18 -4.04
CA ILE A 142 10.57 -11.90 -4.82
C ILE A 142 9.20 -11.54 -4.26
N TYR A 143 8.26 -11.20 -5.11
CA TYR A 143 6.87 -11.01 -4.71
C TYR A 143 6.32 -12.32 -4.12
N PRO A 144 5.87 -12.33 -2.85
CA PRO A 144 5.44 -13.56 -2.22
C PRO A 144 4.14 -14.10 -2.84
N PHE A 145 3.96 -15.41 -2.79
CA PHE A 145 2.66 -16.03 -3.02
C PHE A 145 1.71 -15.74 -1.86
N PRO A 146 0.37 -15.83 -2.10
CA PRO A 146 -0.61 -15.75 -1.02
C PRO A 146 -0.26 -16.69 0.12
N GLN A 147 -0.27 -16.17 1.35
CA GLN A 147 0.12 -16.92 2.54
C GLN A 147 -1.08 -17.17 3.46
N GLY A 148 -1.00 -18.25 4.23
CA GLY A 148 -1.99 -18.59 5.25
C GLY A 148 -3.21 -19.35 4.72
N LYS A 149 -4.10 -19.70 5.65
CA LYS A 149 -5.34 -20.46 5.38
C LYS A 149 -6.52 -19.54 5.04
N ASN A 150 -6.35 -18.23 5.19
CA ASN A 150 -7.39 -17.24 4.95
C ASN A 150 -7.47 -16.89 3.45
N ARG A 151 -8.65 -16.43 3.05
CA ARG A 151 -8.87 -15.92 1.70
C ARG A 151 -7.91 -14.78 1.39
N PRO A 152 -7.10 -14.86 0.32
CA PRO A 152 -6.10 -13.82 0.01
C PRO A 152 -6.68 -12.60 -0.71
N TYR A 153 -7.95 -12.65 -1.11
CA TYR A 153 -8.66 -11.60 -1.82
C TYR A 153 -9.68 -10.92 -0.91
N PRO A 154 -9.88 -9.59 -1.03
CA PRO A 154 -10.99 -8.90 -0.41
C PRO A 154 -12.33 -9.36 -1.00
N TRP A 155 -13.42 -9.10 -0.29
CA TRP A 155 -14.76 -9.40 -0.78
C TRP A 155 -15.72 -8.24 -0.50
N PRO A 156 -16.44 -7.75 -1.51
CA PRO A 156 -16.28 -8.05 -2.94
C PRO A 156 -14.92 -7.59 -3.48
N PRO A 157 -14.44 -8.13 -4.63
CA PRO A 157 -13.12 -7.77 -5.18
C PRO A 157 -13.10 -6.41 -5.90
N ILE A 158 -14.29 -5.84 -6.19
CA ILE A 158 -14.51 -4.52 -6.76
C ILE A 158 -15.33 -3.68 -5.80
#